data_b70dc3e50f9239b19b1596d57c1ad8bc
#
_entry.id   b70dc3e50f9239b19b1596d57c1ad8bc
#
_cell.length_a   1.000
_cell.length_b   1.000
_cell.length_c   1.000
_cell.angle_alpha   90.00
_cell.angle_beta   90.00
_cell.angle_gamma   90.00
#
_symmetry.space_group_name_H-M   'P 1'
#
loop_
_entity.id
_entity.type
_entity.pdbx_description
1 polymer ?
#
loop_
_entity_poly.entity_id
_entity_poly.type
_entity_poly.pdbx_seq_one_letter_code
_entity_poly.pdbx_strand_id
1 'polypeptide(L)'
;MEKDRKETPVSPILGKQSVSLQKPVYMIDSASIVGKKEGEGPLGDLFDLVGEDDMFGAQTWEDAESTLQKEALGTALRKAGWRAQEVRYLFAGDLLGQEIATSFGLVNYELPLFGLYGACSTCGLSLTLASMIISGGFADKAACVTSSHFASAEKEFRFPLAYGNQRPLSATWTVTGSGAFLLGAEKTAKARAKITGLTPGKIVDYGLKDSMNMGACMAPAAADTIEQHLKDFGRQPDYYDKIITGDLGKVGQTVLIDLLNKKGIDISGQHMDCGIEIFDAGEQDTHAGGSGCGCSAVTLSAYVLKMLEEGV
;
A
#
# COMPACT_ATOMS: atom_id res chain seq x y z
N MET A 1 -40.71 2.14 33.84
CA MET A 1 -40.60 1.85 32.42
C MET A 1 -39.61 2.84 31.84
N GLU A 2 -38.35 2.48 31.86
CA GLU A 2 -37.25 3.23 31.23
C GLU A 2 -37.33 2.99 29.72
N LYS A 3 -37.60 4.04 28.95
CA LYS A 3 -37.60 3.94 27.49
C LYS A 3 -36.18 3.77 27.03
N ASP A 4 -35.84 2.59 26.55
CA ASP A 4 -34.64 2.33 25.72
C ASP A 4 -34.63 3.38 24.60
N ARG A 5 -33.86 4.43 24.77
CA ARG A 5 -33.47 5.30 23.66
C ARG A 5 -32.53 4.49 22.80
N LYS A 6 -33.05 3.84 21.76
CA LYS A 6 -32.24 3.33 20.67
C LYS A 6 -31.48 4.52 20.10
N GLU A 7 -30.20 4.61 20.38
CA GLU A 7 -29.29 5.56 19.70
C GLU A 7 -29.47 5.36 18.20
N THR A 8 -29.84 6.41 17.50
CA THR A 8 -29.92 6.40 16.05
C THR A 8 -28.51 6.10 15.54
N PRO A 9 -28.28 5.04 14.73
CA PRO A 9 -26.96 4.75 14.26
C PRO A 9 -26.43 5.96 13.48
N VAL A 10 -25.28 6.48 13.90
CA VAL A 10 -24.60 7.58 13.21
C VAL A 10 -24.21 7.08 11.82
N SER A 11 -24.51 7.85 10.78
CA SER A 11 -24.14 7.47 9.41
C SER A 11 -22.62 7.28 9.30
N PRO A 12 -22.13 6.19 8.67
CA PRO A 12 -20.71 6.04 8.40
C PRO A 12 -20.20 7.01 7.32
N ILE A 13 -21.10 7.62 6.55
CA ILE A 13 -20.76 8.50 5.42
C ILE A 13 -20.30 9.85 5.95
N LEU A 14 -19.11 10.28 5.56
CA LEU A 14 -18.57 11.61 5.84
C LEU A 14 -18.30 12.36 4.54
N GLY A 15 -18.84 13.58 4.46
CA GLY A 15 -18.62 14.47 3.33
C GLY A 15 -18.93 13.83 1.98
N LYS A 16 -17.98 13.92 1.03
CA LYS A 16 -18.18 13.45 -0.33
C LYS A 16 -17.66 12.03 -0.60
N GLN A 17 -16.56 11.64 0.03
CA GLN A 17 -15.82 10.42 -0.32
C GLN A 17 -15.49 9.57 0.89
N SER A 18 -15.51 10.16 2.08
CA SER A 18 -14.96 9.50 3.26
C SER A 18 -15.99 8.66 4.02
N VAL A 19 -15.45 7.71 4.76
CA VAL A 19 -16.23 6.81 5.63
C VAL A 19 -15.57 6.77 7.01
N SER A 20 -16.35 7.01 8.06
CA SER A 20 -15.95 6.70 9.43
C SER A 20 -16.40 5.28 9.76
N LEU A 21 -15.49 4.42 10.12
CA LEU A 21 -15.83 3.03 10.43
C LEU A 21 -16.57 2.95 11.76
N GLN A 22 -17.82 2.48 11.72
CA GLN A 22 -18.69 2.33 12.89
C GLN A 22 -18.14 1.29 13.88
N LYS A 23 -17.58 0.23 13.32
CA LYS A 23 -16.83 -0.78 14.06
C LYS A 23 -15.37 -0.65 13.63
N PRO A 24 -14.46 -0.43 14.56
CA PRO A 24 -13.05 -0.33 14.22
C PRO A 24 -12.55 -1.65 13.65
N VAL A 25 -11.60 -1.54 12.73
CA VAL A 25 -10.89 -2.67 12.14
C VAL A 25 -9.45 -2.64 12.64
N TYR A 26 -8.94 -3.78 13.03
CA TYR A 26 -7.60 -3.90 13.58
C TYR A 26 -6.68 -4.61 12.59
N MET A 27 -5.52 -4.03 12.34
CA MET A 27 -4.43 -4.70 11.66
C MET A 27 -3.73 -5.58 12.69
N ILE A 28 -3.92 -6.88 12.58
CA ILE A 28 -3.48 -7.85 13.58
C ILE A 28 -2.00 -8.14 13.41
N ASP A 29 -1.58 -8.39 12.17
CA ASP A 29 -0.17 -8.61 11.82
C ASP A 29 0.05 -8.30 10.34
N SER A 30 1.31 -8.28 9.92
CA SER A 30 1.72 -8.05 8.56
C SER A 30 3.02 -8.77 8.26
N ALA A 31 3.35 -8.90 6.98
CA ALA A 31 4.65 -9.37 6.54
C ALA A 31 5.13 -8.60 5.30
N SER A 32 6.44 -8.51 5.15
CA SER A 32 7.12 -7.87 4.04
C SER A 32 8.22 -8.78 3.50
N ILE A 33 8.11 -9.15 2.24
CA ILE A 33 9.10 -9.93 1.51
C ILE A 33 9.64 -9.05 0.38
N VAL A 34 10.94 -8.93 0.24
CA VAL A 34 11.55 -8.01 -0.74
C VAL A 34 12.70 -8.65 -1.49
N GLY A 35 13.04 -8.07 -2.64
CA GLY A 35 14.21 -8.43 -3.44
C GLY A 35 15.51 -7.96 -2.81
N LYS A 36 16.61 -8.36 -3.45
CA LYS A 36 17.95 -8.05 -2.98
C LYS A 36 18.21 -6.55 -2.91
N LYS A 37 17.79 -5.80 -3.94
CA LYS A 37 18.01 -4.35 -4.03
C LYS A 37 17.33 -3.59 -2.89
N GLU A 38 16.14 -3.96 -2.53
CA GLU A 38 15.38 -3.40 -1.41
C GLU A 38 16.05 -3.75 -0.06
N GLY A 39 16.57 -4.99 0.04
CA GLY A 39 17.32 -5.43 1.22
C GLY A 39 18.65 -4.71 1.42
N GLU A 40 19.24 -4.18 0.36
CA GLU A 40 20.47 -3.35 0.40
C GLU A 40 20.14 -1.87 0.72
N GLY A 41 18.87 -1.49 0.79
CA GLY A 41 18.41 -0.14 1.08
C GLY A 41 18.33 0.18 2.59
N PRO A 42 17.94 1.42 2.92
CA PRO A 42 17.89 1.89 4.32
C PRO A 42 16.98 1.08 5.23
N LEU A 43 15.98 0.40 4.68
CA LEU A 43 15.01 -0.39 5.43
C LEU A 43 15.32 -1.89 5.45
N GLY A 44 16.48 -2.32 4.91
CA GLY A 44 16.84 -3.73 4.69
C GLY A 44 16.66 -4.62 5.91
N ASP A 45 17.13 -4.18 7.07
CA ASP A 45 17.07 -4.93 8.34
C ASP A 45 15.65 -5.03 8.94
N LEU A 46 14.68 -4.32 8.37
CA LEU A 46 13.29 -4.29 8.89
C LEU A 46 12.37 -5.27 8.17
N PHE A 47 12.75 -5.75 7.00
CA PHE A 47 11.93 -6.68 6.23
C PHE A 47 11.94 -8.09 6.84
N ASP A 48 10.80 -8.78 6.76
CA ASP A 48 10.67 -10.13 7.31
C ASP A 48 11.52 -11.16 6.52
N LEU A 49 11.70 -10.94 5.21
CA LEU A 49 12.57 -11.76 4.37
C LEU A 49 13.11 -10.91 3.21
N VAL A 50 14.41 -11.05 2.96
CA VAL A 50 15.11 -10.51 1.80
C VAL A 50 15.56 -11.67 0.92
N GLY A 51 15.21 -11.64 -0.38
CA GLY A 51 15.64 -12.63 -1.35
C GLY A 51 17.16 -12.57 -1.61
N GLU A 52 17.78 -13.70 -1.85
CA GLU A 52 19.18 -13.76 -2.27
C GLU A 52 19.36 -13.14 -3.67
N ASP A 53 18.34 -13.28 -4.50
CA ASP A 53 18.20 -12.65 -5.81
C ASP A 53 16.73 -12.26 -6.07
N ASP A 54 16.46 -11.63 -7.21
CA ASP A 54 15.11 -11.20 -7.58
C ASP A 54 14.26 -12.31 -8.22
N MET A 55 14.81 -13.52 -8.39
CA MET A 55 14.11 -14.65 -8.98
C MET A 55 13.40 -15.54 -7.94
N PHE A 56 13.79 -15.47 -6.68
CA PHE A 56 13.19 -16.29 -5.60
C PHE A 56 13.10 -17.78 -5.93
N GLY A 57 14.11 -18.28 -6.67
CA GLY A 57 14.16 -19.67 -7.14
C GLY A 57 13.19 -20.01 -8.29
N ALA A 58 12.47 -19.05 -8.83
CA ALA A 58 11.59 -19.21 -9.99
C ALA A 58 12.36 -19.16 -11.32
N GLN A 59 11.70 -19.51 -12.42
CA GLN A 59 12.30 -19.49 -13.76
C GLN A 59 11.85 -18.27 -14.59
N THR A 60 10.77 -17.62 -14.19
CA THR A 60 10.25 -16.41 -14.82
C THR A 60 10.05 -15.32 -13.76
N TRP A 61 10.04 -14.06 -14.17
CA TRP A 61 9.82 -12.96 -13.23
C TRP A 61 8.39 -12.93 -12.70
N GLU A 62 7.41 -13.36 -13.49
CA GLU A 62 6.02 -13.51 -13.05
C GLU A 62 5.87 -14.57 -11.97
N ASP A 63 6.57 -15.69 -12.11
CA ASP A 63 6.59 -16.73 -11.08
C ASP A 63 7.34 -16.28 -9.83
N ALA A 64 8.39 -15.45 -9.99
CA ALA A 64 9.09 -14.83 -8.87
C ALA A 64 8.14 -13.90 -8.08
N GLU A 65 7.35 -13.07 -8.77
CA GLU A 65 6.36 -12.22 -8.12
C GLU A 65 5.24 -13.02 -7.47
N SER A 66 4.80 -14.12 -8.09
CA SER A 66 3.86 -15.08 -7.48
C SER A 66 4.42 -15.66 -6.18
N THR A 67 5.71 -15.99 -6.17
CA THR A 67 6.39 -16.49 -4.97
C THR A 67 6.44 -15.45 -3.86
N LEU A 68 6.71 -14.18 -4.19
CA LEU A 68 6.67 -13.07 -3.23
C LEU A 68 5.31 -12.99 -2.51
N GLN A 69 4.21 -13.03 -3.24
CA GLN A 69 2.86 -12.98 -2.66
C GLN A 69 2.58 -14.19 -1.75
N LYS A 70 2.93 -15.37 -2.23
CA LYS A 70 2.78 -16.61 -1.46
C LYS A 70 3.54 -16.55 -0.14
N GLU A 71 4.81 -16.15 -0.17
CA GLU A 71 5.64 -16.06 1.04
C GLU A 71 5.16 -14.95 1.98
N ALA A 72 4.70 -13.81 1.45
CA ALA A 72 4.18 -12.72 2.26
C ALA A 72 2.93 -13.15 3.04
N LEU A 73 1.93 -13.75 2.36
CA LEU A 73 0.72 -14.25 3.03
C LEU A 73 1.06 -15.33 4.05
N GLY A 74 1.90 -16.32 3.67
CA GLY A 74 2.30 -17.41 4.57
C GLY A 74 3.02 -16.89 5.81
N THR A 75 3.90 -15.91 5.66
CA THR A 75 4.62 -15.29 6.79
C THR A 75 3.68 -14.50 7.69
N ALA A 76 2.78 -13.69 7.14
CA ALA A 76 1.79 -12.96 7.94
C ALA A 76 0.89 -13.92 8.74
N LEU A 77 0.39 -14.99 8.12
CA LEU A 77 -0.42 -16.01 8.81
C LEU A 77 0.35 -16.68 9.95
N ARG A 78 1.62 -17.06 9.74
CA ARG A 78 2.47 -17.64 10.80
C ARG A 78 2.68 -16.67 11.97
N LYS A 79 2.98 -15.41 11.70
CA LYS A 79 3.18 -14.36 12.72
C LYS A 79 1.92 -14.14 13.55
N ALA A 80 0.77 -14.05 12.91
CA ALA A 80 -0.52 -13.90 13.59
C ALA A 80 -0.96 -15.17 14.35
N GLY A 81 -0.45 -16.34 13.97
CA GLY A 81 -0.92 -17.64 14.44
C GLY A 81 -2.29 -18.01 13.84
N TRP A 82 -2.60 -17.53 12.63
CA TRP A 82 -3.83 -17.84 11.93
C TRP A 82 -3.62 -18.95 10.91
N ARG A 83 -4.63 -19.80 10.76
CA ARG A 83 -4.73 -20.74 9.64
C ARG A 83 -5.44 -20.05 8.48
N ALA A 84 -5.10 -20.40 7.25
CA ALA A 84 -5.73 -19.81 6.06
C ALA A 84 -7.27 -19.92 6.12
N GLN A 85 -7.80 -21.07 6.56
CA GLN A 85 -9.24 -21.33 6.65
C GLN A 85 -9.99 -20.42 7.63
N GLU A 86 -9.29 -19.67 8.48
CA GLU A 86 -9.90 -18.68 9.37
C GLU A 86 -10.12 -17.33 8.68
N VAL A 87 -9.44 -17.10 7.55
CA VAL A 87 -9.60 -15.91 6.71
C VAL A 87 -10.81 -16.11 5.80
N ARG A 88 -11.79 -15.20 5.88
CA ARG A 88 -13.00 -15.31 5.08
C ARG A 88 -12.83 -14.85 3.65
N TYR A 89 -12.09 -13.76 3.45
CA TYR A 89 -11.86 -13.14 2.15
C TYR A 89 -10.41 -12.68 2.02
N LEU A 90 -9.90 -12.81 0.81
CA LEU A 90 -8.60 -12.31 0.40
C LEU A 90 -8.79 -11.17 -0.61
N PHE A 91 -8.15 -10.04 -0.37
CA PHE A 91 -8.10 -8.87 -1.24
C PHE A 91 -6.68 -8.71 -1.74
N ALA A 92 -6.44 -8.99 -3.00
CA ALA A 92 -5.07 -9.01 -3.50
C ALA A 92 -4.95 -8.49 -4.92
N GLY A 93 -3.76 -8.03 -5.28
CA GLY A 93 -3.45 -7.56 -6.61
C GLY A 93 -1.97 -7.29 -6.82
N ASP A 94 -1.63 -7.10 -8.07
CA ASP A 94 -0.29 -6.80 -8.58
C ASP A 94 -0.35 -5.76 -9.71
N LEU A 95 0.73 -5.55 -10.44
CA LEU A 95 0.78 -4.61 -11.57
C LEU A 95 0.62 -5.28 -12.93
N LEU A 96 0.51 -6.62 -12.98
CA LEU A 96 0.53 -7.37 -14.23
C LEU A 96 -0.86 -7.49 -14.85
N GLY A 97 -0.90 -7.71 -16.16
CA GLY A 97 -2.12 -8.00 -16.88
C GLY A 97 -2.83 -9.21 -16.31
N GLN A 98 -4.15 -9.13 -16.12
CA GLN A 98 -5.03 -10.13 -15.54
C GLN A 98 -4.64 -10.59 -14.11
N GLU A 99 -3.82 -9.82 -13.39
CA GLU A 99 -3.36 -10.16 -12.03
C GLU A 99 -2.71 -11.56 -11.98
N ILE A 100 -1.80 -11.81 -12.91
CA ILE A 100 -1.26 -13.15 -13.10
C ILE A 100 -0.42 -13.60 -11.90
N ALA A 101 0.37 -12.70 -11.31
CA ALA A 101 1.16 -13.02 -10.13
C ALA A 101 0.27 -13.35 -8.92
N THR A 102 -0.78 -12.59 -8.71
CA THR A 102 -1.77 -12.81 -7.65
C THR A 102 -2.48 -14.14 -7.79
N SER A 103 -2.99 -14.44 -8.99
CA SER A 103 -3.77 -15.64 -9.24
C SER A 103 -2.94 -16.90 -9.01
N PHE A 104 -1.72 -16.96 -9.54
CA PHE A 104 -0.87 -18.13 -9.38
C PHE A 104 -0.19 -18.21 -8.01
N GLY A 105 0.19 -17.08 -7.43
CA GLY A 105 0.82 -17.04 -6.12
C GLY A 105 -0.08 -17.49 -4.97
N LEU A 106 -1.37 -17.17 -5.07
CA LEU A 106 -2.31 -17.37 -3.95
C LEU A 106 -3.26 -18.56 -4.13
N VAL A 107 -3.25 -19.24 -5.28
CA VAL A 107 -4.16 -20.34 -5.61
C VAL A 107 -4.19 -21.44 -4.53
N ASN A 108 -3.05 -21.79 -3.95
CA ASN A 108 -2.95 -22.89 -2.98
C ASN A 108 -3.52 -22.55 -1.59
N TYR A 109 -3.90 -21.29 -1.33
CA TYR A 109 -4.58 -20.93 -0.08
C TYR A 109 -6.06 -21.25 -0.10
N GLU A 110 -6.66 -21.49 -1.30
CA GLU A 110 -8.06 -21.85 -1.50
C GLU A 110 -9.03 -20.84 -0.83
N LEU A 111 -8.66 -19.55 -0.81
CA LEU A 111 -9.45 -18.48 -0.23
C LEU A 111 -10.32 -17.79 -1.29
N PRO A 112 -11.56 -17.40 -0.95
CA PRO A 112 -12.34 -16.52 -1.82
C PRO A 112 -11.61 -15.22 -2.09
N LEU A 113 -11.25 -14.95 -3.35
CA LEU A 113 -10.40 -13.86 -3.79
C LEU A 113 -11.21 -12.73 -4.41
N PHE A 114 -10.94 -11.52 -3.96
CA PHE A 114 -11.24 -10.28 -4.67
C PHE A 114 -9.94 -9.80 -5.33
N GLY A 115 -9.82 -10.04 -6.65
CA GLY A 115 -8.71 -9.52 -7.46
C GLY A 115 -8.87 -8.02 -7.65
N LEU A 116 -7.82 -7.25 -7.40
CA LEU A 116 -7.85 -5.79 -7.35
C LEU A 116 -6.75 -5.19 -8.22
N TYR A 117 -7.14 -4.31 -9.13
CA TYR A 117 -6.20 -3.54 -9.92
C TYR A 117 -6.40 -2.03 -9.70
N GLY A 118 -5.62 -1.45 -8.81
CA GLY A 118 -5.54 0.00 -8.57
C GLY A 118 -4.19 0.58 -8.95
N ALA A 119 -3.40 -0.11 -9.77
CA ALA A 119 -2.01 0.20 -10.05
C ALA A 119 -1.24 0.43 -8.72
N CYS A 120 -0.46 1.50 -8.59
CA CYS A 120 0.30 1.80 -7.37
C CYS A 120 -0.57 1.94 -6.10
N SER A 121 -1.88 2.20 -6.24
CA SER A 121 -2.80 2.33 -5.10
C SER A 121 -3.40 1.00 -4.61
N THR A 122 -3.06 -0.15 -5.19
CA THR A 122 -3.66 -1.45 -4.87
C THR A 122 -3.56 -1.81 -3.38
N CYS A 123 -2.46 -1.46 -2.71
CA CYS A 123 -2.32 -1.67 -1.27
C CYS A 123 -3.42 -0.92 -0.47
N GLY A 124 -3.57 0.38 -0.70
CA GLY A 124 -4.62 1.18 -0.06
C GLY A 124 -6.03 0.73 -0.43
N LEU A 125 -6.24 0.31 -1.70
CA LEU A 125 -7.51 -0.24 -2.18
C LEU A 125 -7.88 -1.53 -1.45
N SER A 126 -6.95 -2.47 -1.31
CA SER A 126 -7.18 -3.74 -0.61
C SER A 126 -7.53 -3.52 0.87
N LEU A 127 -6.77 -2.67 1.56
CA LEU A 127 -7.03 -2.30 2.96
C LEU A 127 -8.39 -1.59 3.13
N THR A 128 -8.75 -0.72 2.18
CA THR A 128 -10.04 0.00 2.18
C THR A 128 -11.20 -0.98 2.07
N LEU A 129 -11.19 -1.86 1.06
CA LEU A 129 -12.29 -2.82 0.84
C LEU A 129 -12.39 -3.84 1.96
N ALA A 130 -11.28 -4.42 2.42
CA ALA A 130 -11.27 -5.34 3.55
C ALA A 130 -11.82 -4.68 4.82
N SER A 131 -11.47 -3.42 5.07
CA SER A 131 -11.99 -2.67 6.22
C SER A 131 -13.50 -2.40 6.12
N MET A 132 -14.01 -2.06 4.94
CA MET A 132 -15.46 -1.91 4.71
C MET A 132 -16.21 -3.22 4.96
N ILE A 133 -15.70 -4.32 4.45
CA ILE A 133 -16.28 -5.66 4.62
C ILE A 133 -16.31 -6.09 6.09
N ILE A 134 -15.22 -5.89 6.82
CA ILE A 134 -15.15 -6.24 8.24
C ILE A 134 -16.07 -5.30 9.07
N SER A 135 -15.97 -3.99 8.87
CA SER A 135 -16.82 -3.02 9.61
C SER A 135 -18.31 -3.21 9.31
N GLY A 136 -18.64 -3.64 8.08
CA GLY A 136 -19.99 -4.00 7.67
C GLY A 136 -20.51 -5.31 8.25
N GLY A 137 -19.66 -6.11 8.89
CA GLY A 137 -20.03 -7.40 9.49
C GLY A 137 -20.13 -8.56 8.49
N PHE A 138 -19.53 -8.42 7.29
CA PHE A 138 -19.49 -9.50 6.28
C PHE A 138 -18.29 -10.45 6.46
N ALA A 139 -17.32 -10.07 7.28
CA ALA A 139 -16.20 -10.91 7.69
C ALA A 139 -15.67 -10.50 9.05
N ASP A 140 -15.16 -11.46 9.84
CA ASP A 140 -14.45 -11.19 11.08
C ASP A 140 -12.93 -11.11 10.84
N LYS A 141 -12.44 -11.82 9.83
CA LYS A 141 -11.03 -11.89 9.43
C LYS A 141 -10.89 -11.80 7.92
N ALA A 142 -10.00 -10.95 7.46
CA ALA A 142 -9.64 -10.80 6.06
C ALA A 142 -8.12 -10.66 5.90
N ALA A 143 -7.62 -10.99 4.72
CA ALA A 143 -6.23 -10.77 4.34
C ALA A 143 -6.14 -9.83 3.13
N CYS A 144 -5.10 -9.00 3.12
CA CYS A 144 -4.73 -8.15 1.99
C CYS A 144 -3.33 -8.53 1.54
N VAL A 145 -3.10 -8.68 0.24
CA VAL A 145 -1.77 -8.97 -0.32
C VAL A 145 -1.54 -8.10 -1.55
N THR A 146 -0.39 -7.47 -1.62
CA THR A 146 -0.06 -6.60 -2.75
C THR A 146 1.42 -6.74 -3.07
N SER A 147 1.74 -6.90 -4.35
CA SER A 147 3.11 -7.04 -4.83
C SER A 147 3.39 -6.18 -6.04
N SER A 148 4.66 -5.95 -6.28
CA SER A 148 5.22 -5.56 -7.56
C SER A 148 6.60 -6.21 -7.71
N HIS A 149 7.06 -6.33 -8.95
CA HIS A 149 8.39 -6.83 -9.27
C HIS A 149 8.97 -5.99 -10.41
N PHE A 150 10.21 -5.50 -10.25
CA PHE A 150 10.76 -4.55 -11.20
C PHE A 150 10.78 -5.09 -12.63
N ALA A 151 11.23 -6.32 -12.85
CA ALA A 151 11.39 -6.86 -14.20
C ALA A 151 10.05 -7.25 -14.85
N SER A 152 9.12 -7.85 -14.12
CA SER A 152 7.78 -8.19 -14.65
C SER A 152 6.99 -6.94 -15.00
N ALA A 153 7.00 -5.92 -14.15
CA ALA A 153 6.33 -4.65 -14.40
C ALA A 153 7.00 -3.84 -15.52
N GLU A 154 8.34 -3.72 -15.49
CA GLU A 154 9.06 -2.92 -16.49
C GLU A 154 8.86 -3.44 -17.91
N LYS A 155 8.78 -4.75 -18.13
CA LYS A 155 8.54 -5.29 -19.47
C LYS A 155 7.14 -5.04 -20.01
N GLU A 156 6.16 -4.78 -19.13
CA GLU A 156 4.82 -4.39 -19.54
C GLU A 156 4.70 -2.88 -19.82
N PHE A 157 5.36 -2.06 -19.01
CA PHE A 157 5.20 -0.60 -19.06
C PHE A 157 6.31 0.11 -19.86
N ARG A 158 7.49 -0.48 -19.98
CA ARG A 158 8.67 0.12 -20.63
C ARG A 158 9.25 -0.84 -21.67
N PHE A 159 8.68 -0.86 -22.83
CA PHE A 159 9.16 -1.68 -23.94
C PHE A 159 9.90 -0.84 -24.99
N PRO A 160 11.02 -1.32 -25.55
CA PRO A 160 11.75 -2.55 -25.17
C PRO A 160 12.56 -2.39 -23.89
N LEU A 161 12.60 -3.46 -23.07
CA LEU A 161 13.29 -3.48 -21.77
C LEU A 161 14.79 -3.18 -21.84
N ALA A 162 15.40 -3.46 -23.00
CA ALA A 162 16.82 -3.17 -23.24
C ALA A 162 17.20 -1.67 -23.12
N TYR A 163 16.24 -0.77 -23.22
CA TYR A 163 16.44 0.67 -22.97
C TYR A 163 16.18 1.10 -21.52
N GLY A 164 15.89 0.17 -20.62
CA GLY A 164 15.61 0.45 -19.21
C GLY A 164 16.73 1.19 -18.46
N ASN A 165 17.97 1.13 -18.96
CA ASN A 165 19.10 1.88 -18.38
C ASN A 165 19.11 3.38 -18.71
N GLN A 166 18.29 3.83 -19.66
CA GLN A 166 18.21 5.24 -20.09
C GLN A 166 17.06 5.95 -19.36
N ARG A 167 17.12 5.96 -18.03
CA ARG A 167 16.09 6.60 -17.19
C ARG A 167 16.46 8.04 -16.88
N PRO A 168 15.54 9.02 -17.07
CA PRO A 168 15.76 10.39 -16.60
C PRO A 168 15.78 10.46 -15.07
N LEU A 169 16.26 11.55 -14.50
CA LEU A 169 16.30 11.76 -13.05
C LEU A 169 14.90 11.81 -12.40
N SER A 170 13.85 12.00 -13.19
CA SER A 170 12.45 11.94 -12.74
C SER A 170 11.88 10.52 -12.63
N ALA A 171 12.56 9.53 -13.23
CA ALA A 171 12.11 8.14 -13.19
C ALA A 171 12.30 7.55 -11.79
N THR A 172 11.41 6.60 -11.48
CA THR A 172 11.47 5.78 -10.27
C THR A 172 11.87 4.36 -10.61
N TRP A 173 12.25 3.59 -9.60
CA TRP A 173 12.53 2.16 -9.71
C TRP A 173 11.37 1.36 -9.14
N THR A 174 10.81 0.43 -9.92
CA THR A 174 9.76 -0.44 -9.40
C THR A 174 10.30 -1.35 -8.31
N VAL A 175 9.70 -1.30 -7.14
CA VAL A 175 10.08 -2.12 -5.99
C VAL A 175 9.75 -3.59 -6.26
N THR A 176 10.71 -4.46 -6.01
CA THR A 176 10.50 -5.91 -5.96
C THR A 176 10.12 -6.28 -4.54
N GLY A 177 8.83 -6.52 -4.32
CA GLY A 177 8.37 -6.86 -2.98
C GLY A 177 6.88 -7.13 -2.89
N SER A 178 6.50 -7.82 -1.84
CA SER A 178 5.11 -8.10 -1.47
C SER A 178 4.87 -7.82 0.00
N GLY A 179 3.81 -7.07 0.28
CA GLY A 179 3.28 -6.87 1.63
C GLY A 179 1.98 -7.63 1.82
N ALA A 180 1.84 -8.30 2.97
CA ALA A 180 0.60 -8.96 3.39
C ALA A 180 0.13 -8.39 4.73
N PHE A 181 -1.18 -8.16 4.86
CA PHE A 181 -1.81 -7.62 6.06
C PHE A 181 -3.00 -8.49 6.48
N LEU A 182 -3.08 -8.77 7.76
CA LEU A 182 -4.19 -9.51 8.35
C LEU A 182 -5.06 -8.57 9.17
N LEU A 183 -6.30 -8.44 8.75
CA LEU A 183 -7.29 -7.56 9.37
C LEU A 183 -8.32 -8.34 10.17
N GLY A 184 -8.70 -7.84 11.33
CA GLY A 184 -9.68 -8.45 12.21
C GLY A 184 -10.69 -7.46 12.79
N ALA A 185 -11.90 -7.96 13.08
CA ALA A 185 -12.95 -7.20 13.74
C ALA A 185 -12.67 -6.96 15.24
N GLU A 186 -11.87 -7.82 15.86
CA GLU A 186 -11.58 -7.78 17.28
C GLU A 186 -10.16 -7.31 17.58
N LYS A 187 -10.03 -6.48 18.62
CA LYS A 187 -8.73 -6.09 19.14
C LYS A 187 -8.09 -7.28 19.84
N THR A 188 -6.93 -7.72 19.38
CA THR A 188 -6.10 -8.71 20.06
C THR A 188 -4.88 -8.05 20.68
N ALA A 189 -4.16 -8.80 21.55
CA ALA A 189 -2.89 -8.31 22.10
C ALA A 189 -1.80 -8.10 21.03
N LYS A 190 -1.97 -8.71 19.86
CA LYS A 190 -1.06 -8.58 18.71
C LYS A 190 -1.45 -7.44 17.74
N ALA A 191 -2.58 -6.75 17.97
CA ALA A 191 -3.02 -5.70 17.06
C ALA A 191 -2.00 -4.56 16.99
N ARG A 192 -1.44 -4.33 15.81
CA ARG A 192 -0.38 -3.36 15.53
C ARG A 192 -0.94 -1.97 15.22
N ALA A 193 -2.13 -1.91 14.61
CA ALA A 193 -2.78 -0.65 14.25
C ALA A 193 -4.31 -0.78 14.30
N LYS A 194 -4.98 0.36 14.31
CA LYS A 194 -6.44 0.49 14.24
C LYS A 194 -6.80 1.37 13.06
N ILE A 195 -7.61 0.86 12.14
CA ILE A 195 -8.18 1.61 11.03
C ILE A 195 -9.49 2.23 11.49
N THR A 196 -9.61 3.55 11.42
CA THR A 196 -10.76 4.30 11.94
C THR A 196 -11.59 4.99 10.87
N GLY A 197 -10.99 5.24 9.71
CA GLY A 197 -11.64 5.94 8.62
C GLY A 197 -10.98 5.68 7.29
N LEU A 198 -11.70 5.93 6.21
CA LEU A 198 -11.31 5.65 4.84
C LEU A 198 -11.69 6.83 3.95
N THR A 199 -10.86 7.11 2.96
CA THR A 199 -11.15 8.11 1.91
C THR A 199 -10.77 7.54 0.55
N PRO A 200 -11.67 6.80 -0.12
CA PRO A 200 -11.43 6.39 -1.50
C PRO A 200 -11.18 7.59 -2.40
N GLY A 201 -10.10 7.53 -3.17
CA GLY A 201 -9.78 8.55 -4.17
C GLY A 201 -10.64 8.43 -5.43
N LYS A 202 -10.49 9.38 -6.33
CA LYS A 202 -11.09 9.35 -7.67
C LYS A 202 -10.00 9.47 -8.73
N ILE A 203 -10.35 9.22 -9.99
CA ILE A 203 -9.45 9.46 -11.12
C ILE A 203 -9.24 10.98 -11.27
N VAL A 204 -7.98 11.39 -11.27
CA VAL A 204 -7.55 12.78 -11.51
C VAL A 204 -6.52 12.77 -12.62
N ASP A 205 -6.83 13.44 -13.74
CA ASP A 205 -5.97 13.54 -14.91
C ASP A 205 -5.68 15.00 -15.26
N TYR A 206 -4.41 15.39 -15.16
CA TYR A 206 -3.93 16.71 -15.59
C TYR A 206 -3.33 16.69 -17.02
N GLY A 207 -3.50 15.56 -17.73
CA GLY A 207 -3.03 15.41 -19.10
C GLY A 207 -1.52 15.20 -19.24
N LEU A 208 -0.83 14.82 -18.18
CA LEU A 208 0.59 14.48 -18.23
C LEU A 208 0.78 13.13 -18.95
N LYS A 209 1.63 13.13 -20.00
CA LYS A 209 1.85 11.95 -20.84
C LYS A 209 3.27 11.39 -20.78
N ASP A 210 4.10 11.92 -19.89
CA ASP A 210 5.48 11.44 -19.71
C ASP A 210 5.48 10.18 -18.84
N SER A 211 5.64 9.02 -19.47
CA SER A 211 5.70 7.72 -18.80
C SER A 211 6.92 7.54 -17.90
N MET A 212 7.94 8.40 -18.05
CA MET A 212 9.15 8.39 -17.23
C MET A 212 9.06 9.35 -16.02
N ASN A 213 7.90 9.95 -15.77
CA ASN A 213 7.64 10.85 -14.66
C ASN A 213 6.34 10.50 -13.94
N MET A 214 6.29 9.30 -13.37
CA MET A 214 5.12 8.78 -12.68
C MET A 214 4.75 9.63 -11.45
N GLY A 215 5.73 10.13 -10.70
CA GLY A 215 5.51 10.95 -9.53
C GLY A 215 4.69 12.21 -9.85
N ALA A 216 5.06 12.95 -10.91
CA ALA A 216 4.29 14.12 -11.33
C ALA A 216 2.89 13.78 -11.83
N CYS A 217 2.70 12.58 -12.43
CA CYS A 217 1.39 12.09 -12.86
C CYS A 217 0.48 11.77 -11.66
N MET A 218 1.02 11.14 -10.61
CA MET A 218 0.27 10.70 -9.43
C MET A 218 0.01 11.82 -8.40
N ALA A 219 0.89 12.82 -8.32
CA ALA A 219 0.79 13.90 -7.32
C ALA A 219 -0.56 14.65 -7.33
N PRO A 220 -1.21 14.97 -8.48
CA PRO A 220 -2.54 15.57 -8.50
C PRO A 220 -3.62 14.72 -7.84
N ALA A 221 -3.59 13.39 -8.03
CA ALA A 221 -4.55 12.48 -7.42
C ALA A 221 -4.33 12.36 -5.91
N ALA A 222 -3.06 12.33 -5.47
CA ALA A 222 -2.72 12.37 -4.05
C ALA A 222 -3.16 13.69 -3.41
N ALA A 223 -2.92 14.85 -4.06
CA ALA A 223 -3.36 16.15 -3.57
C ALA A 223 -4.89 16.25 -3.43
N ASP A 224 -5.64 15.75 -4.42
CA ASP A 224 -7.11 15.73 -4.37
C ASP A 224 -7.62 14.85 -3.21
N THR A 225 -7.03 13.66 -3.03
CA THR A 225 -7.43 12.73 -1.97
C THR A 225 -7.13 13.29 -0.57
N ILE A 226 -5.94 13.86 -0.36
CA ILE A 226 -5.54 14.47 0.92
C ILE A 226 -6.45 15.67 1.23
N GLU A 227 -6.67 16.57 0.28
CA GLU A 227 -7.57 17.71 0.44
C GLU A 227 -8.99 17.27 0.80
N GLN A 228 -9.52 16.27 0.07
CA GLN A 228 -10.86 15.78 0.33
C GLN A 228 -10.97 15.08 1.68
N HIS A 229 -9.95 14.31 2.08
CA HIS A 229 -9.87 13.70 3.40
C HIS A 229 -9.93 14.73 4.52
N LEU A 230 -9.10 15.76 4.45
CA LEU A 230 -9.07 16.83 5.45
C LEU A 230 -10.43 17.54 5.55
N LYS A 231 -11.06 17.82 4.40
CA LYS A 231 -12.40 18.44 4.34
C LYS A 231 -13.48 17.54 4.94
N ASP A 232 -13.54 16.29 4.54
CA ASP A 232 -14.60 15.37 4.96
C ASP A 232 -14.53 15.06 6.45
N PHE A 233 -13.32 14.92 7.02
CA PHE A 233 -13.14 14.71 8.45
C PHE A 233 -13.10 16.00 9.28
N GLY A 234 -13.10 17.18 8.64
CA GLY A 234 -12.99 18.46 9.32
C GLY A 234 -11.69 18.64 10.09
N ARG A 235 -10.57 18.13 9.53
CA ARG A 235 -9.26 18.12 10.15
C ARG A 235 -8.28 19.03 9.41
N GLN A 236 -7.28 19.50 10.15
CA GLN A 236 -6.13 20.21 9.58
C GLN A 236 -4.93 19.24 9.46
N PRO A 237 -3.91 19.57 8.65
CA PRO A 237 -2.72 18.72 8.50
C PRO A 237 -2.02 18.37 9.83
N ASP A 238 -1.97 19.30 10.76
CA ASP A 238 -1.34 19.16 12.08
C ASP A 238 -2.08 18.23 13.05
N TYR A 239 -3.26 17.74 12.66
CA TYR A 239 -3.97 16.66 13.35
C TYR A 239 -3.21 15.32 13.24
N TYR A 240 -2.39 15.17 12.19
CA TYR A 240 -1.68 13.94 11.88
C TYR A 240 -0.18 14.10 12.19
N ASP A 241 0.39 13.12 12.87
CA ASP A 241 1.84 13.03 13.07
C ASP A 241 2.54 12.77 11.73
N LYS A 242 1.93 11.92 10.88
CA LYS A 242 2.42 11.63 9.54
C LYS A 242 1.29 11.58 8.50
N ILE A 243 1.59 12.09 7.31
CA ILE A 243 0.80 11.97 6.08
C ILE A 243 1.69 11.25 5.07
N ILE A 244 1.36 9.99 4.79
CA ILE A 244 2.26 9.08 4.06
C ILE A 244 1.73 8.80 2.68
N THR A 245 2.57 8.99 1.64
CA THR A 245 2.28 8.57 0.27
C THR A 245 3.08 7.32 -0.10
N GLY A 246 2.56 6.56 -1.06
CA GLY A 246 3.06 5.21 -1.36
C GLY A 246 4.33 5.19 -2.21
N ASP A 247 4.41 6.06 -3.22
CA ASP A 247 5.45 5.93 -4.24
C ASP A 247 5.55 7.14 -5.18
N LEU A 248 5.35 8.33 -4.65
CA LEU A 248 5.50 9.57 -5.42
C LEU A 248 6.96 9.86 -5.78
N GLY A 249 7.88 9.43 -4.93
CA GLY A 249 9.29 9.77 -5.04
C GLY A 249 9.55 11.27 -4.88
N LYS A 250 10.80 11.68 -5.00
CA LYS A 250 11.25 13.08 -4.78
C LYS A 250 10.54 14.09 -5.68
N VAL A 251 10.35 13.74 -6.96
CA VAL A 251 9.68 14.63 -7.92
C VAL A 251 8.20 14.78 -7.59
N GLY A 252 7.51 13.67 -7.35
CA GLY A 252 6.08 13.67 -7.01
C GLY A 252 5.80 14.34 -5.67
N GLN A 253 6.65 14.15 -4.66
CA GLN A 253 6.57 14.84 -3.37
C GLN A 253 6.64 16.37 -3.56
N THR A 254 7.61 16.85 -4.35
CA THR A 254 7.75 18.29 -4.62
C THR A 254 6.49 18.86 -5.27
N VAL A 255 5.94 18.15 -6.27
CA VAL A 255 4.72 18.58 -6.96
C VAL A 255 3.50 18.52 -6.01
N LEU A 256 3.38 17.48 -5.18
CA LEU A 256 2.30 17.34 -4.21
C LEU A 256 2.27 18.51 -3.23
N ILE A 257 3.41 18.82 -2.62
CA ILE A 257 3.54 19.92 -1.65
C ILE A 257 3.20 21.27 -2.31
N ASP A 258 3.70 21.53 -3.53
CA ASP A 258 3.36 22.75 -4.27
C ASP A 258 1.86 22.88 -4.59
N LEU A 259 1.23 21.79 -5.01
CA LEU A 259 -0.22 21.75 -5.30
C LEU A 259 -1.07 22.03 -4.06
N LEU A 260 -0.72 21.46 -2.92
CA LEU A 260 -1.45 21.67 -1.67
C LEU A 260 -1.19 23.06 -1.08
N ASN A 261 0.05 23.56 -1.15
CA ASN A 261 0.38 24.94 -0.71
C ASN A 261 -0.39 26.00 -1.48
N LYS A 262 -0.62 25.82 -2.80
CA LYS A 262 -1.48 26.71 -3.60
C LYS A 262 -2.93 26.74 -3.13
N LYS A 263 -3.35 25.74 -2.37
CA LYS A 263 -4.69 25.66 -1.75
C LYS A 263 -4.68 26.07 -0.26
N GLY A 264 -3.54 26.52 0.26
CA GLY A 264 -3.37 26.88 1.67
C GLY A 264 -3.26 25.70 2.62
N ILE A 265 -2.90 24.51 2.11
CA ILE A 265 -2.73 23.29 2.87
C ILE A 265 -1.24 22.95 2.89
N ASP A 266 -0.57 23.18 4.02
CA ASP A 266 0.83 22.82 4.21
C ASP A 266 0.95 21.48 4.93
N ILE A 267 1.56 20.50 4.27
CA ILE A 267 1.85 19.16 4.81
C ILE A 267 3.35 18.89 4.94
N SER A 268 4.20 19.87 4.65
CA SER A 268 5.65 19.66 4.53
C SER A 268 6.31 19.10 5.79
N GLY A 269 5.76 19.43 6.97
CA GLY A 269 6.27 18.93 8.25
C GLY A 269 5.86 17.49 8.59
N GLN A 270 4.75 17.01 8.04
CA GLN A 270 4.20 15.67 8.33
C GLN A 270 4.39 14.69 7.18
N HIS A 271 4.68 15.19 5.96
CA HIS A 271 4.72 14.34 4.78
C HIS A 271 5.94 13.41 4.77
N MET A 272 5.68 12.14 4.44
CA MET A 272 6.65 11.09 4.17
C MET A 272 6.22 10.33 2.90
N ASP A 273 7.18 9.87 2.11
CA ASP A 273 6.89 9.05 0.92
C ASP A 273 7.66 7.74 0.97
N CYS A 274 6.95 6.62 0.87
CA CYS A 274 7.54 5.28 0.96
C CYS A 274 8.61 5.05 -0.12
N GLY A 275 8.43 5.61 -1.32
CA GLY A 275 9.41 5.50 -2.40
C GLY A 275 10.71 6.26 -2.14
N ILE A 276 10.68 7.27 -1.26
CA ILE A 276 11.89 7.98 -0.83
C ILE A 276 12.62 7.20 0.26
N GLU A 277 11.86 6.57 1.16
CA GLU A 277 12.42 5.88 2.32
C GLU A 277 13.07 4.52 1.99
N ILE A 278 12.55 3.82 0.97
CA ILE A 278 12.94 2.42 0.69
C ILE A 278 14.33 2.29 0.06
N PHE A 279 14.80 3.31 -0.67
CA PHE A 279 16.08 3.27 -1.36
C PHE A 279 16.99 4.44 -0.98
N ASP A 280 18.29 4.18 -0.92
CA ASP A 280 19.30 5.22 -0.99
C ASP A 280 19.53 5.63 -2.46
N ALA A 281 18.92 6.73 -2.87
CA ALA A 281 19.00 7.19 -4.26
C ALA A 281 20.42 7.63 -4.68
N GLY A 282 21.33 7.88 -3.73
CA GLY A 282 22.73 8.19 -4.00
C GLY A 282 23.57 6.96 -4.33
N GLU A 283 23.25 5.84 -3.68
CA GLU A 283 24.05 4.60 -3.78
C GLU A 283 23.40 3.57 -4.72
N GLN A 284 22.06 3.57 -4.84
CA GLN A 284 21.33 2.47 -5.48
C GLN A 284 20.80 2.77 -6.89
N ASP A 285 21.16 3.90 -7.51
CA ASP A 285 20.71 4.29 -8.87
C ASP A 285 19.18 4.21 -9.07
N THR A 286 18.40 4.73 -8.12
CA THR A 286 16.94 4.74 -8.19
C THR A 286 16.34 6.08 -8.59
N HIS A 287 17.18 7.11 -8.78
CA HIS A 287 16.85 8.47 -9.21
C HIS A 287 15.81 9.15 -8.31
N ALA A 288 14.52 9.14 -8.70
CA ALA A 288 13.47 9.78 -7.91
C ALA A 288 12.99 8.93 -6.72
N GLY A 289 13.39 7.67 -6.63
CA GLY A 289 13.03 6.77 -5.55
C GLY A 289 12.32 5.50 -6.02
N GLY A 290 11.65 4.82 -5.10
CA GLY A 290 10.86 3.62 -5.36
C GLY A 290 9.49 3.89 -5.95
N SER A 291 8.91 2.91 -6.64
CA SER A 291 7.59 2.94 -7.25
C SER A 291 6.91 1.57 -7.19
N GLY A 292 5.62 1.55 -7.50
CA GLY A 292 4.83 0.33 -7.57
C GLY A 292 4.04 0.03 -6.31
N CYS A 293 3.00 -0.81 -6.43
CA CYS A 293 2.13 -1.11 -5.29
C CYS A 293 2.81 -1.95 -4.20
N GLY A 294 3.88 -2.68 -4.53
CA GLY A 294 4.75 -3.33 -3.54
C GLY A 294 5.48 -2.33 -2.65
N CYS A 295 5.85 -1.15 -3.19
CA CYS A 295 6.57 -0.12 -2.45
C CYS A 295 5.83 0.30 -1.17
N SER A 296 4.59 0.77 -1.30
CA SER A 296 3.76 1.15 -0.14
C SER A 296 3.49 -0.03 0.79
N ALA A 297 3.27 -1.23 0.24
CA ALA A 297 2.94 -2.41 1.01
C ALA A 297 4.09 -2.85 1.93
N VAL A 298 5.30 -3.00 1.38
CA VAL A 298 6.45 -3.45 2.19
C VAL A 298 6.90 -2.37 3.19
N THR A 299 6.86 -1.09 2.80
CA THR A 299 7.23 0.01 3.70
C THR A 299 6.21 0.19 4.82
N LEU A 300 4.90 0.06 4.54
CA LEU A 300 3.85 0.08 5.57
C LEU A 300 4.08 -1.05 6.58
N SER A 301 4.33 -2.29 6.10
CA SER A 301 4.52 -3.46 6.94
C SER A 301 5.78 -3.37 7.82
N ALA A 302 6.92 -3.03 7.22
CA ALA A 302 8.21 -3.09 7.88
C ALA A 302 8.52 -1.84 8.71
N TYR A 303 8.19 -0.66 8.21
CA TYR A 303 8.63 0.60 8.79
C TYR A 303 7.50 1.39 9.45
N VAL A 304 6.40 1.67 8.75
CA VAL A 304 5.33 2.52 9.30
C VAL A 304 4.65 1.89 10.51
N LEU A 305 4.37 0.59 10.48
CA LEU A 305 3.77 -0.10 11.63
C LEU A 305 4.73 -0.12 12.82
N LYS A 306 6.03 -0.20 12.60
CA LYS A 306 7.03 -0.10 13.65
C LYS A 306 7.07 1.30 14.27
N MET A 307 7.00 2.36 13.45
CA MET A 307 6.88 3.73 13.96
C MET A 307 5.65 3.90 14.87
N LEU A 308 4.49 3.35 14.47
CA LEU A 308 3.28 3.38 15.29
C LEU A 308 3.44 2.63 16.62
N GLU A 309 4.16 1.50 16.63
CA GLU A 309 4.45 0.72 17.85
C GLU A 309 5.40 1.49 18.79
N GLU A 310 6.32 2.25 18.24
CA GLU A 310 7.29 3.08 18.98
C GLU A 310 6.69 4.43 19.43
N GLY A 311 5.50 4.77 18.95
CA GLY A 311 4.81 6.02 19.30
C GLY A 311 5.38 7.25 18.59
N VAL A 312 5.91 7.07 17.40
CA VAL A 312 6.50 8.14 16.56
C VAL A 312 5.49 8.65 15.54
#